data_e8cdb54a1a9c2d204c0c78dc356910cb
#
_entry.id   e8cdb54a1a9c2d204c0c78dc356910cb
#
_cell.length_a   1.000
_cell.length_b   1.000
_cell.length_c   1.000
_cell.angle_alpha   90.00
_cell.angle_beta   90.00
_cell.angle_gamma   90.00
#
_symmetry.space_group_name_H-M   'P 1'
#
loop_
_entity.id
_entity.type
_entity.pdbx_description
1 polymer ?
#
loop_
_entity_poly.entity_id
_entity_poly.type
_entity_poly.pdbx_seq_one_letter_code
_entity_poly.pdbx_strand_id
1 'polypeptide(L)'
;GRLFHRALADAGYIVVSVDNRGTPAPKGAAWRKVVYGTVGDLSSKEQAAAARALAAPHAFIDPARVGIWGWSGGGSNTLNAMFRFPDVFKVGVSVAPVPDQKLYDTIYQERYMGVPEGNEAGYRTGSPINFAEGLAGDLLIVHGSGDDNVHYQGTERLVNRLIELGKTFDMMVYPNRSHGISEGKGTTAHVYRLIARYFLEHLEAGGR
;
A
#
# COMPACT_ATOMS: atom_id res chain seq x y z
N GLY A 1 -3.05 -14.33 3.36
CA GLY A 1 -3.94 -13.42 4.02
C GLY A 1 -4.32 -13.81 5.45
N ARG A 2 -5.32 -14.65 5.63
CA ARG A 2 -5.93 -14.89 6.97
C ARG A 2 -4.96 -15.42 8.04
N LEU A 3 -4.09 -16.36 7.71
CA LEU A 3 -3.10 -16.90 8.66
C LEU A 3 -2.07 -15.84 9.08
N PHE A 4 -1.65 -14.99 8.14
CA PHE A 4 -0.72 -13.91 8.43
C PHE A 4 -1.36 -12.84 9.34
N HIS A 5 -2.61 -12.43 9.07
CA HIS A 5 -3.33 -11.51 9.93
C HIS A 5 -3.51 -12.06 11.35
N ARG A 6 -3.76 -13.37 11.48
CA ARG A 6 -3.82 -14.04 12.79
C ARG A 6 -2.46 -13.97 13.50
N ALA A 7 -1.36 -14.23 12.80
CA ALA A 7 -0.03 -14.14 13.41
C ALA A 7 0.28 -12.72 13.93
N LEU A 8 -0.13 -11.66 13.21
CA LEU A 8 -0.04 -10.29 13.70
C LEU A 8 -0.93 -10.04 14.93
N ALA A 9 -2.15 -10.58 14.93
CA ALA A 9 -3.04 -10.47 16.09
C ALA A 9 -2.47 -11.20 17.31
N ASP A 10 -1.91 -12.39 17.14
CA ASP A 10 -1.23 -13.16 18.19
C ASP A 10 0.03 -12.42 18.72
N ALA A 11 0.61 -11.54 17.91
CA ALA A 11 1.73 -10.67 18.30
C ALA A 11 1.29 -9.38 19.06
N GLY A 12 -0.02 -9.16 19.23
CA GLY A 12 -0.57 -8.02 19.99
C GLY A 12 -1.12 -6.88 19.15
N TYR A 13 -1.26 -7.06 17.83
CA TYR A 13 -1.88 -6.04 16.97
C TYR A 13 -3.38 -6.26 16.79
N ILE A 14 -4.12 -5.19 16.65
CA ILE A 14 -5.48 -5.20 16.12
C ILE A 14 -5.37 -5.12 14.60
N VAL A 15 -5.80 -6.18 13.92
CA VAL A 15 -5.73 -6.25 12.44
C VAL A 15 -7.09 -5.99 11.85
N VAL A 16 -7.20 -4.96 11.01
CA VAL A 16 -8.45 -4.53 10.39
C VAL A 16 -8.33 -4.58 8.88
N SER A 17 -9.38 -5.02 8.22
CA SER A 17 -9.54 -4.91 6.76
C SER A 17 -10.81 -4.11 6.49
N VAL A 18 -10.69 -3.05 5.69
CA VAL A 18 -11.81 -2.18 5.35
C VAL A 18 -12.07 -2.23 3.85
N ASP A 19 -13.29 -2.58 3.47
CA ASP A 19 -13.77 -2.45 2.09
C ASP A 19 -14.15 -0.99 1.83
N ASN A 20 -13.22 -0.23 1.25
CA ASN A 20 -13.52 1.12 0.78
C ASN A 20 -14.38 1.08 -0.49
N ARG A 21 -14.98 2.21 -0.87
CA ARG A 21 -15.68 2.33 -2.15
C ARG A 21 -14.74 2.02 -3.32
N GLY A 22 -15.27 1.40 -4.36
CA GLY A 22 -14.51 0.87 -5.49
C GLY A 22 -14.15 -0.61 -5.37
N THR A 23 -14.22 -1.21 -4.16
CA THR A 23 -13.99 -2.64 -3.97
C THR A 23 -15.16 -3.49 -4.47
N PRO A 24 -14.96 -4.81 -4.71
CA PRO A 24 -16.02 -5.71 -5.17
C PRO A 24 -17.05 -6.10 -4.08
N ALA A 25 -17.11 -5.37 -2.98
CA ALA A 25 -18.14 -5.57 -1.95
C ALA A 25 -19.56 -5.58 -2.57
N PRO A 26 -20.51 -6.38 -2.05
CA PRO A 26 -21.84 -6.54 -2.61
C PRO A 26 -22.76 -5.33 -2.34
N LYS A 27 -22.30 -4.14 -2.74
CA LYS A 27 -22.97 -2.83 -2.54
C LYS A 27 -23.43 -2.17 -3.85
N GLY A 28 -23.46 -2.94 -4.95
CA GLY A 28 -23.99 -2.49 -6.23
C GLY A 28 -22.99 -1.75 -7.14
N ALA A 29 -23.47 -1.36 -8.33
CA ALA A 29 -22.63 -0.78 -9.37
C ALA A 29 -22.10 0.62 -9.02
N ALA A 30 -22.91 1.46 -8.38
CA ALA A 30 -22.51 2.80 -7.97
C ALA A 30 -21.32 2.77 -7.00
N TRP A 31 -21.33 1.84 -6.06
CA TRP A 31 -20.21 1.62 -5.15
C TRP A 31 -18.92 1.28 -5.88
N ARG A 32 -18.98 0.34 -6.84
CA ARG A 32 -17.79 -0.13 -7.58
C ARG A 32 -17.26 0.90 -8.57
N LYS A 33 -18.16 1.65 -9.23
CA LYS A 33 -17.79 2.57 -10.31
C LYS A 33 -17.33 3.95 -9.83
N VAL A 34 -17.44 4.26 -8.54
CA VAL A 34 -17.06 5.57 -7.98
C VAL A 34 -15.58 5.91 -8.21
N VAL A 35 -14.73 4.93 -8.46
CA VAL A 35 -13.29 5.11 -8.70
C VAL A 35 -12.92 5.32 -10.17
N TYR A 36 -13.90 5.31 -11.09
CA TYR A 36 -13.62 5.56 -12.50
C TYR A 36 -13.00 6.95 -12.70
N GLY A 37 -11.88 6.98 -13.41
CA GLY A 37 -11.07 8.18 -13.62
C GLY A 37 -10.19 8.58 -12.44
N THR A 38 -10.31 7.94 -11.27
CA THR A 38 -9.62 8.37 -10.04
C THR A 38 -9.09 7.19 -9.20
N VAL A 39 -8.60 6.13 -9.85
CA VAL A 39 -7.99 4.99 -9.15
C VAL A 39 -6.80 5.45 -8.30
N GLY A 40 -6.75 5.01 -7.03
CA GLY A 40 -5.69 5.34 -6.07
C GLY A 40 -5.96 6.55 -5.18
N ASP A 41 -6.90 7.44 -5.54
CA ASP A 41 -7.23 8.61 -4.72
C ASP A 41 -8.21 8.30 -3.58
N LEU A 42 -9.41 7.84 -3.93
CA LEU A 42 -10.50 7.65 -2.96
C LEU A 42 -10.17 6.57 -1.91
N SER A 43 -9.51 5.47 -2.33
CA SER A 43 -9.20 4.34 -1.46
C SER A 43 -8.33 4.76 -0.26
N SER A 44 -7.27 5.51 -0.49
CA SER A 44 -6.37 5.96 0.59
C SER A 44 -7.06 6.94 1.55
N LYS A 45 -7.91 7.83 1.03
CA LYS A 45 -8.72 8.74 1.84
C LYS A 45 -9.68 7.98 2.76
N GLU A 46 -10.35 6.96 2.23
CA GLU A 46 -11.31 6.16 3.01
C GLU A 46 -10.62 5.23 4.00
N GLN A 47 -9.45 4.69 3.70
CA GLN A 47 -8.65 3.93 4.67
C GLN A 47 -8.23 4.83 5.84
N ALA A 48 -7.79 6.06 5.58
CA ALA A 48 -7.43 7.01 6.64
C ALA A 48 -8.66 7.42 7.48
N ALA A 49 -9.78 7.68 6.83
CA ALA A 49 -11.04 7.99 7.53
C ALA A 49 -11.52 6.82 8.40
N ALA A 50 -11.42 5.59 7.90
CA ALA A 50 -11.78 4.38 8.64
C ALA A 50 -10.88 4.17 9.86
N ALA A 51 -9.58 4.38 9.72
CA ALA A 51 -8.64 4.28 10.84
C ALA A 51 -9.00 5.26 11.97
N ARG A 52 -9.28 6.53 11.63
CA ARG A 52 -9.73 7.53 12.61
C ARG A 52 -11.07 7.16 13.24
N ALA A 53 -12.04 6.72 12.44
CA ALA A 53 -13.38 6.35 12.91
C ALA A 53 -13.36 5.13 13.84
N LEU A 54 -12.45 4.19 13.60
CA LEU A 54 -12.27 3.02 14.48
C LEU A 54 -11.55 3.38 15.77
N ALA A 55 -10.58 4.27 15.73
CA ALA A 55 -9.85 4.67 16.94
C ALA A 55 -10.72 5.52 17.90
N ALA A 56 -11.57 6.40 17.38
CA ALA A 56 -12.30 7.38 18.17
C ALA A 56 -13.16 6.80 19.33
N PRO A 57 -13.97 5.72 19.13
CA PRO A 57 -14.81 5.16 20.19
C PRO A 57 -14.11 4.11 21.05
N HIS A 58 -12.89 3.70 20.75
CA HIS A 58 -12.24 2.55 21.36
C HIS A 58 -10.92 2.93 22.04
N ALA A 59 -10.96 3.17 23.36
CA ALA A 59 -9.80 3.57 24.16
C ALA A 59 -8.61 2.58 24.13
N PHE A 60 -8.83 1.34 23.70
CA PHE A 60 -7.78 0.33 23.52
C PHE A 60 -7.07 0.42 22.17
N ILE A 61 -7.53 1.29 21.27
CA ILE A 61 -6.85 1.57 19.99
C ILE A 61 -6.03 2.85 20.14
N ASP A 62 -4.73 2.73 19.99
CA ASP A 62 -3.84 3.89 20.00
C ASP A 62 -3.74 4.51 18.60
N PRO A 63 -4.30 5.72 18.39
CA PRO A 63 -4.23 6.39 17.09
C PRO A 63 -2.82 6.84 16.68
N ALA A 64 -1.87 6.87 17.63
CA ALA A 64 -0.47 7.18 17.34
C ALA A 64 0.31 5.97 16.80
N ARG A 65 -0.25 4.77 16.87
CA ARG A 65 0.39 3.51 16.47
C ARG A 65 -0.42 2.78 15.40
N VAL A 66 -0.63 3.41 14.27
CA VAL A 66 -1.37 2.84 13.13
C VAL A 66 -0.41 2.52 11.99
N GLY A 67 -0.37 1.25 11.61
CA GLY A 67 0.37 0.78 10.44
C GLY A 67 -0.57 0.40 9.29
N ILE A 68 -0.02 0.35 8.09
CA ILE A 68 -0.74 -0.07 6.88
C ILE A 68 0.14 -0.94 6.01
N TRP A 69 -0.43 -1.96 5.39
CA TRP A 69 0.29 -2.75 4.41
C TRP A 69 -0.61 -3.22 3.28
N GLY A 70 0.00 -3.49 2.14
CA GLY A 70 -0.72 -4.04 1.02
C GLY A 70 0.19 -4.54 -0.08
N TRP A 71 -0.39 -5.31 -0.99
CA TRP A 71 0.27 -5.92 -2.13
C TRP A 71 -0.35 -5.43 -3.43
N SER A 72 0.47 -5.17 -4.47
CA SER A 72 -0.01 -4.72 -5.78
C SER A 72 -0.79 -3.39 -5.67
N GLY A 73 -2.04 -3.33 -6.09
CA GLY A 73 -2.92 -2.18 -5.85
C GLY A 73 -3.04 -1.81 -4.37
N GLY A 74 -2.96 -2.80 -3.45
CA GLY A 74 -2.86 -2.55 -2.01
C GLY A 74 -1.53 -1.91 -1.60
N GLY A 75 -0.43 -2.27 -2.27
CA GLY A 75 0.87 -1.60 -2.11
C GLY A 75 0.83 -0.14 -2.55
N SER A 76 0.21 0.13 -3.70
CA SER A 76 -0.02 1.51 -4.20
C SER A 76 -0.88 2.31 -3.22
N ASN A 77 -1.91 1.69 -2.65
CA ASN A 77 -2.76 2.31 -1.65
C ASN A 77 -1.99 2.60 -0.34
N THR A 78 -1.11 1.69 0.07
CA THR A 78 -0.19 1.90 1.20
C THR A 78 0.70 3.11 0.97
N LEU A 79 1.33 3.25 -0.21
CA LEU A 79 2.14 4.43 -0.55
C LEU A 79 1.31 5.72 -0.51
N ASN A 80 0.13 5.74 -1.15
CA ASN A 80 -0.76 6.91 -1.10
C ASN A 80 -1.16 7.26 0.35
N ALA A 81 -1.43 6.25 1.19
CA ALA A 81 -1.79 6.45 2.58
C ALA A 81 -0.61 7.03 3.40
N MET A 82 0.59 6.48 3.26
CA MET A 82 1.80 6.94 3.95
C MET A 82 2.20 8.36 3.54
N PHE A 83 2.08 8.70 2.26
CA PHE A 83 2.51 10.00 1.75
C PHE A 83 1.49 11.12 1.96
N ARG A 84 0.21 10.79 2.00
CA ARG A 84 -0.88 11.79 2.06
C ARG A 84 -1.52 11.93 3.43
N PHE A 85 -1.37 10.91 4.29
CA PHE A 85 -1.95 10.88 5.65
C PHE A 85 -0.91 10.47 6.70
N PRO A 86 0.26 11.16 6.77
CA PRO A 86 1.32 10.85 7.74
C PRO A 86 0.89 11.12 9.18
N ASP A 87 -0.17 11.90 9.38
CA ASP A 87 -0.81 12.09 10.69
C ASP A 87 -1.51 10.81 11.18
N VAL A 88 -1.95 9.94 10.27
CA VAL A 88 -2.63 8.67 10.59
C VAL A 88 -1.66 7.50 10.61
N PHE A 89 -0.95 7.27 9.49
CA PHE A 89 -0.13 6.07 9.31
C PHE A 89 1.33 6.35 9.66
N LYS A 90 1.87 5.55 10.58
CA LYS A 90 3.24 5.70 11.10
C LYS A 90 4.21 4.70 10.49
N VAL A 91 3.73 3.51 10.16
CA VAL A 91 4.52 2.43 9.54
C VAL A 91 3.78 1.87 8.33
N GLY A 92 4.47 1.77 7.21
CA GLY A 92 3.91 1.21 5.98
C GLY A 92 4.76 0.10 5.39
N VAL A 93 4.11 -0.97 4.89
CA VAL A 93 4.79 -1.99 4.09
C VAL A 93 4.09 -2.10 2.74
N SER A 94 4.78 -1.68 1.69
CA SER A 94 4.29 -1.64 0.33
C SER A 94 4.95 -2.74 -0.51
N VAL A 95 4.16 -3.73 -0.93
CA VAL A 95 4.66 -4.88 -1.69
C VAL A 95 4.21 -4.79 -3.14
N ALA A 96 5.16 -4.88 -4.05
CA ALA A 96 4.96 -4.86 -5.51
C ALA A 96 3.98 -3.75 -5.96
N PRO A 97 4.19 -2.49 -5.55
CA PRO A 97 3.26 -1.40 -5.82
C PRO A 97 3.30 -0.91 -7.27
N VAL A 98 2.23 -0.24 -7.70
CA VAL A 98 2.20 0.67 -8.86
C VAL A 98 2.39 2.10 -8.34
N PRO A 99 3.60 2.67 -8.38
CA PRO A 99 3.86 4.01 -7.86
C PRO A 99 3.43 5.13 -8.80
N ASP A 100 3.38 4.84 -10.11
CA ASP A 100 2.93 5.73 -11.16
C ASP A 100 1.91 4.99 -12.03
N GLN A 101 0.68 5.48 -12.06
CA GLN A 101 -0.43 4.85 -12.77
C GLN A 101 -0.20 4.76 -14.29
N LYS A 102 0.68 5.60 -14.85
CA LYS A 102 1.07 5.56 -16.27
C LYS A 102 2.00 4.39 -16.61
N LEU A 103 2.56 3.72 -15.61
CA LEU A 103 3.49 2.59 -15.78
C LEU A 103 2.84 1.21 -15.57
N TYR A 104 1.52 1.18 -15.35
CA TYR A 104 0.80 -0.09 -15.30
C TYR A 104 0.19 -0.43 -16.66
N ASP A 105 -0.29 -1.68 -16.82
CA ASP A 105 -0.79 -2.15 -18.11
C ASP A 105 -2.03 -1.39 -18.60
N THR A 106 -2.18 -1.29 -19.91
CA THR A 106 -3.27 -0.52 -20.54
C THR A 106 -4.63 -1.19 -20.37
N ILE A 107 -4.68 -2.52 -20.33
CA ILE A 107 -5.94 -3.28 -20.19
C ILE A 107 -6.64 -2.92 -18.87
N TYR A 108 -5.89 -2.82 -17.78
CA TYR A 108 -6.44 -2.41 -16.48
C TYR A 108 -6.58 -0.90 -16.39
N GLN A 109 -5.49 -0.17 -16.63
CA GLN A 109 -5.44 1.27 -16.34
C GLN A 109 -6.39 2.07 -17.24
N GLU A 110 -6.35 1.87 -18.54
CA GLU A 110 -7.22 2.60 -19.46
C GLU A 110 -8.70 2.22 -19.31
N ARG A 111 -8.96 0.97 -18.92
CA ARG A 111 -10.34 0.53 -18.62
C ARG A 111 -10.98 1.34 -17.50
N TYR A 112 -10.22 1.72 -16.48
CA TYR A 112 -10.74 2.42 -15.30
C TYR A 112 -10.43 3.92 -15.30
N MET A 113 -9.37 4.34 -15.98
CA MET A 113 -8.86 5.71 -15.96
C MET A 113 -9.05 6.46 -17.29
N GLY A 114 -9.37 5.74 -18.39
CA GLY A 114 -9.25 6.28 -19.75
C GLY A 114 -7.78 6.41 -20.16
N VAL A 115 -7.54 6.93 -21.37
CA VAL A 115 -6.17 7.18 -21.85
C VAL A 115 -5.52 8.34 -21.07
N PRO A 116 -4.20 8.31 -20.83
CA PRO A 116 -3.51 9.32 -20.02
C PRO A 116 -3.75 10.76 -20.48
N GLU A 117 -3.74 11.01 -21.79
CA GLU A 117 -3.95 12.34 -22.40
C GLU A 117 -5.36 12.89 -22.15
N GLY A 118 -6.33 12.00 -21.98
CA GLY A 118 -7.72 12.38 -21.66
C GLY A 118 -8.00 12.55 -20.17
N ASN A 119 -7.09 12.14 -19.30
CA ASN A 119 -7.29 12.16 -17.83
C ASN A 119 -5.98 12.38 -17.05
N GLU A 120 -5.18 13.34 -17.44
CA GLU A 120 -3.90 13.63 -16.76
C GLU A 120 -4.05 13.90 -15.26
N ALA A 121 -5.12 14.61 -14.87
CA ALA A 121 -5.40 14.92 -13.48
C ALA A 121 -5.65 13.67 -12.64
N GLY A 122 -6.43 12.70 -13.14
CA GLY A 122 -6.69 11.44 -12.48
C GLY A 122 -5.43 10.57 -12.33
N TYR A 123 -4.66 10.44 -13.40
CA TYR A 123 -3.38 9.73 -13.37
C TYR A 123 -2.41 10.35 -12.36
N ARG A 124 -2.29 11.67 -12.34
CA ARG A 124 -1.45 12.38 -11.37
C ARG A 124 -1.92 12.18 -9.94
N THR A 125 -3.23 12.32 -9.69
CA THR A 125 -3.81 12.22 -8.34
C THR A 125 -3.78 10.80 -7.81
N GLY A 126 -3.89 9.79 -8.68
CA GLY A 126 -3.83 8.37 -8.31
C GLY A 126 -2.41 7.84 -8.10
N SER A 127 -1.39 8.51 -8.62
CA SER A 127 0.01 8.05 -8.58
C SER A 127 0.72 8.50 -7.31
N PRO A 128 1.04 7.59 -6.38
CA PRO A 128 1.66 7.94 -5.10
C PRO A 128 3.02 8.65 -5.24
N ILE A 129 3.78 8.38 -6.29
CA ILE A 129 5.08 9.05 -6.54
C ILE A 129 4.99 10.58 -6.53
N ASN A 130 3.83 11.14 -6.89
CA ASN A 130 3.60 12.58 -6.90
C ASN A 130 3.41 13.18 -5.49
N PHE A 131 3.27 12.36 -4.47
CA PHE A 131 3.08 12.75 -3.08
C PHE A 131 4.22 12.27 -2.17
N ALA A 132 5.30 11.73 -2.74
CA ALA A 132 6.42 11.13 -2.02
C ALA A 132 7.08 12.08 -1.02
N GLU A 133 6.99 13.39 -1.23
CA GLU A 133 7.47 14.43 -0.31
C GLU A 133 6.81 14.36 1.09
N GLY A 134 5.57 13.83 1.15
CA GLY A 134 4.81 13.71 2.39
C GLY A 134 5.21 12.53 3.27
N LEU A 135 6.16 11.68 2.87
CA LEU A 135 6.64 10.59 3.72
C LEU A 135 7.25 11.14 5.00
N ALA A 136 6.70 10.71 6.15
CA ALA A 136 7.16 11.10 7.47
C ALA A 136 7.28 9.92 8.47
N GLY A 137 6.76 8.76 8.12
CA GLY A 137 6.85 7.52 8.92
C GLY A 137 7.82 6.51 8.32
N ASP A 138 7.91 5.34 8.93
CA ASP A 138 8.76 4.24 8.47
C ASP A 138 8.12 3.50 7.30
N LEU A 139 8.84 3.34 6.21
CA LEU A 139 8.36 2.70 4.98
C LEU A 139 9.29 1.58 4.55
N LEU A 140 8.74 0.38 4.40
CA LEU A 140 9.38 -0.74 3.71
C LEU A 140 8.76 -0.93 2.33
N ILE A 141 9.59 -0.92 1.29
CA ILE A 141 9.21 -1.25 -0.08
C ILE A 141 9.76 -2.64 -0.40
N VAL A 142 8.88 -3.52 -0.86
CA VAL A 142 9.24 -4.91 -1.24
C VAL A 142 8.87 -5.15 -2.70
N HIS A 143 9.77 -5.71 -3.50
CA HIS A 143 9.46 -6.01 -4.90
C HIS A 143 10.27 -7.22 -5.41
N GLY A 144 9.68 -7.98 -6.33
CA GLY A 144 10.39 -9.00 -7.10
C GLY A 144 11.03 -8.38 -8.35
N SER A 145 12.33 -8.58 -8.57
CA SER A 145 12.99 -7.98 -9.74
C SER A 145 12.61 -8.62 -11.08
N GLY A 146 11.95 -9.78 -11.05
CA GLY A 146 11.39 -10.46 -12.24
C GLY A 146 9.87 -10.29 -12.36
N ASP A 147 9.28 -9.27 -11.72
CA ASP A 147 7.86 -9.00 -11.80
C ASP A 147 7.46 -8.55 -13.21
N ASP A 148 6.70 -9.40 -13.90
CA ASP A 148 6.22 -9.21 -15.26
C ASP A 148 4.79 -8.64 -15.34
N ASN A 149 4.16 -8.44 -14.19
CA ASN A 149 2.86 -7.79 -14.06
C ASN A 149 3.03 -6.31 -13.68
N VAL A 150 3.60 -6.05 -12.50
CA VAL A 150 3.96 -4.70 -12.06
C VAL A 150 5.47 -4.55 -12.19
N HIS A 151 5.92 -3.95 -13.28
CA HIS A 151 7.33 -3.87 -13.62
C HIS A 151 8.13 -3.15 -12.53
N TYR A 152 9.23 -3.77 -12.10
CA TYR A 152 10.15 -3.27 -11.07
C TYR A 152 10.65 -1.84 -11.33
N GLN A 153 10.73 -1.43 -12.61
CA GLN A 153 11.08 -0.06 -13.01
C GLN A 153 10.23 1.01 -12.30
N GLY A 154 8.94 0.74 -12.06
CA GLY A 154 8.08 1.67 -11.32
C GLY A 154 8.62 1.94 -9.91
N THR A 155 9.03 0.89 -9.22
CA THR A 155 9.65 1.00 -7.89
C THR A 155 11.00 1.70 -7.94
N GLU A 156 11.85 1.44 -8.94
CA GLU A 156 13.12 2.17 -9.09
C GLU A 156 12.90 3.67 -9.25
N ARG A 157 11.89 4.09 -10.02
CA ARG A 157 11.53 5.51 -10.16
C ARG A 157 11.07 6.12 -8.85
N LEU A 158 10.26 5.40 -8.06
CA LEU A 158 9.85 5.86 -6.73
C LEU A 158 11.03 6.00 -5.79
N VAL A 159 11.91 5.00 -5.75
CA VAL A 159 13.14 5.01 -4.94
C VAL A 159 14.01 6.21 -5.29
N ASN A 160 14.25 6.45 -6.59
CA ASN A 160 14.98 7.64 -7.04
C ASN A 160 14.31 8.93 -6.56
N ARG A 161 12.98 9.03 -6.68
CA ARG A 161 12.23 10.19 -6.21
C ARG A 161 12.36 10.41 -4.70
N LEU A 162 12.30 9.36 -3.89
CA LEU A 162 12.48 9.45 -2.44
C LEU A 162 13.91 9.91 -2.08
N ILE A 163 14.93 9.42 -2.79
CA ILE A 163 16.33 9.86 -2.64
C ILE A 163 16.48 11.34 -2.96
N GLU A 164 15.93 11.82 -4.10
CA GLU A 164 15.94 13.22 -4.48
C GLU A 164 15.30 14.14 -3.41
N LEU A 165 14.28 13.63 -2.72
CA LEU A 165 13.59 14.33 -1.64
C LEU A 165 14.28 14.19 -0.27
N GLY A 166 15.40 13.47 -0.19
CA GLY A 166 16.12 13.21 1.06
C GLY A 166 15.33 12.37 2.06
N LYS A 167 14.39 11.51 1.58
CA LYS A 167 13.59 10.63 2.44
C LYS A 167 14.34 9.34 2.73
N THR A 168 14.23 8.87 3.97
CA THR A 168 14.74 7.56 4.39
C THR A 168 13.63 6.51 4.30
N PHE A 169 13.98 5.32 3.88
CA PHE A 169 13.07 4.17 3.74
C PHE A 169 13.90 2.88 3.71
N ASP A 170 13.22 1.77 3.92
CA ASP A 170 13.80 0.45 3.79
C ASP A 170 13.34 -0.23 2.49
N MET A 171 14.16 -1.11 1.96
CA MET A 171 13.85 -1.83 0.72
C MET A 171 14.33 -3.28 0.75
N MET A 172 13.47 -4.17 0.26
CA MET A 172 13.84 -5.57 -0.01
C MET A 172 13.49 -5.95 -1.44
N VAL A 173 14.51 -6.28 -2.23
CA VAL A 173 14.35 -6.83 -3.57
C VAL A 173 14.50 -8.34 -3.53
N TYR A 174 13.51 -9.06 -4.08
CA TYR A 174 13.57 -10.50 -4.26
C TYR A 174 14.10 -10.81 -5.67
N PRO A 175 15.34 -11.30 -5.80
CA PRO A 175 15.99 -11.50 -7.10
C PRO A 175 15.17 -12.46 -7.98
N ASN A 176 14.81 -12.02 -9.17
CA ASN A 176 14.11 -12.82 -10.19
C ASN A 176 12.82 -13.51 -9.71
N ARG A 177 12.11 -12.92 -8.72
CA ARG A 177 10.76 -13.37 -8.33
C ARG A 177 9.72 -12.54 -9.07
N SER A 178 8.63 -13.21 -9.43
CA SER A 178 7.48 -12.59 -10.10
C SER A 178 6.61 -11.79 -9.12
N HIS A 179 5.47 -11.33 -9.59
CA HIS A 179 4.52 -10.51 -8.81
C HIS A 179 4.05 -11.15 -7.49
N GLY A 180 3.96 -12.46 -7.45
CA GLY A 180 3.54 -13.21 -6.27
C GLY A 180 4.62 -13.40 -5.21
N ILE A 181 5.88 -13.15 -5.53
CA ILE A 181 7.07 -13.37 -4.67
C ILE A 181 6.98 -14.71 -3.94
N SER A 182 6.71 -15.77 -4.72
CA SER A 182 6.46 -17.12 -4.18
C SER A 182 7.43 -18.18 -4.67
N GLU A 183 8.17 -17.90 -5.76
CA GLU A 183 9.06 -18.85 -6.41
C GLU A 183 10.30 -19.11 -5.55
N GLY A 184 10.76 -20.34 -5.63
CA GLY A 184 11.93 -20.82 -4.89
C GLY A 184 11.61 -21.20 -3.45
N LYS A 185 12.51 -22.00 -2.89
CA LYS A 185 12.35 -22.57 -1.55
C LYS A 185 12.34 -21.47 -0.48
N GLY A 186 11.29 -21.42 0.32
CA GLY A 186 11.20 -20.55 1.49
C GLY A 186 10.82 -19.09 1.21
N THR A 187 10.70 -18.67 -0.05
CA THR A 187 10.43 -17.26 -0.41
C THR A 187 9.14 -16.73 0.23
N THR A 188 8.02 -17.44 0.11
CA THR A 188 6.75 -17.03 0.70
C THR A 188 6.85 -16.85 2.23
N ALA A 189 7.50 -17.78 2.92
CA ALA A 189 7.69 -17.66 4.37
C ALA A 189 8.61 -16.48 4.72
N HIS A 190 9.63 -16.23 3.90
CA HIS A 190 10.57 -15.13 4.12
C HIS A 190 9.88 -13.77 3.97
N VAL A 191 9.10 -13.54 2.92
CA VAL A 191 8.42 -12.25 2.71
C VAL A 191 7.42 -11.94 3.83
N TYR A 192 6.61 -12.90 4.26
CA TYR A 192 5.66 -12.67 5.36
C TYR A 192 6.37 -12.47 6.71
N ARG A 193 7.49 -13.15 6.97
CA ARG A 193 8.31 -12.91 8.16
C ARG A 193 8.94 -11.51 8.12
N LEU A 194 9.42 -11.08 6.96
CA LEU A 194 9.97 -9.74 6.78
C LEU A 194 8.92 -8.67 7.12
N ILE A 195 7.70 -8.80 6.57
CA ILE A 195 6.60 -7.86 6.85
C ILE A 195 6.28 -7.84 8.35
N ALA A 196 6.11 -9.02 8.97
CA ALA A 196 5.81 -9.12 10.40
C ALA A 196 6.91 -8.49 11.26
N ARG A 197 8.19 -8.81 10.96
CA ARG A 197 9.34 -8.27 11.65
C ARG A 197 9.40 -6.74 11.54
N TYR A 198 9.15 -6.18 10.35
CA TYR A 198 9.16 -4.75 10.14
C TYR A 198 8.14 -4.03 11.03
N PHE A 199 6.92 -4.56 11.13
CA PHE A 199 5.95 -4.01 12.07
C PHE A 199 6.40 -4.13 13.53
N LEU A 200 6.95 -5.27 13.94
CA LEU A 200 7.42 -5.49 15.32
C LEU A 200 8.58 -4.56 15.71
N GLU A 201 9.43 -4.19 14.75
CA GLU A 201 10.59 -3.32 14.96
C GLU A 201 10.21 -1.82 14.95
N HIS A 202 9.20 -1.41 14.18
CA HIS A 202 8.86 -0.01 13.92
C HIS A 202 7.51 0.44 14.51
N LEU A 203 6.64 -0.50 14.87
CA LEU A 203 5.33 -0.21 15.44
C LEU A 203 5.14 -1.01 16.72
N GLU A 204 5.27 -0.36 17.85
CA GLU A 204 5.13 -1.02 19.16
C GLU A 204 3.76 -1.71 19.28
N ALA A 205 3.77 -3.03 19.56
CA ALA A 205 2.56 -3.79 19.77
C ALA A 205 1.91 -3.42 21.11
N GLY A 206 0.59 -3.55 21.21
CA GLY A 206 -0.12 -3.40 22.47
C GLY A 206 0.32 -4.45 23.49
N GLY A 207 0.34 -4.08 24.77
CA GLY A 207 0.52 -5.04 25.85
C GLY A 207 -0.60 -6.11 25.84
N ARG A 208 -0.27 -7.34 26.20
CA ARG A 208 -1.25 -8.43 26.42
C ARG A 208 -1.93 -8.24 27.77
#